data_4bf31055ffe26245cd708e432c9f78d6
#
_entry.id   4bf31055ffe26245cd708e432c9f78d6
#
_cell.length_a   1.000
_cell.length_b   1.000
_cell.length_c   1.000
_cell.angle_alpha   90.00
_cell.angle_beta   90.00
_cell.angle_gamma   90.00
#
_symmetry.space_group_name_H-M   'P 1'
#
loop_
_entity.id
_entity.type
_entity.pdbx_description
1 polymer ?
#
loop_
_entity_poly.entity_id
_entity_poly.type
_entity_poly.pdbx_seq_one_letter_code
_entity_poly.pdbx_strand_id
1 'polypeptide(L)'
;MIMATNSLKIQRFRANDLVDNGGKQFELGRSWCDDFFEFNRDDTEVVINLTFKSLCNEYEKYTNKNIELKLSGVSTRGDRKAYVNGENGRSQIKDFFIKDLQLTVENNSEDYFGVYKSNLGEYYLYFIPRPLYENFIKMFTSLTPNVSVQASTDKSNSQKGVLQQIFYGAPGTGKSHTIKEETKEEDVIRITFHPDTDYSSFVGAYKPTTTLLPICDELGQPMKIGSTVLHKEQIVYEFVAQSFLQAYVNAWKKYDKDDKQYLVIEEINRGNCAQIFGDLFQLLDRNDYGFSDYPIKADADMKRQLQKAFAGLAIEQSDKINAIYEGKDIVSQVLNGDILLLPNNLYIWATMNTSDQSLFPIDSAFKRRWDWTYMPISNAEKHWVIGVDGNNYDWWQFLEKINEKIGSTTNSEDKKLGYFFCKAQNGIISAKAFVGKVIFYLWNDVFKDYEFVDAIFNDVDGSKLSFEKFYTSEGLMSEIVEGKVELFLKNLKIEPIKAIEDENEIIEDEDGNTVESSSRNHDKFTVNDGVECGKNKLAIECIKEYIKLNPGITAQEVYNTWSSLGNIVPHFIESKEQYDARTDNSKRSDAIECSGSLLYIAHNGYGSNGKADTLMNLVNEKGWGITIKKIVK
;
A
#
# COMPACT_ATOMS: atom_id res chain seq x y z
N MET A 1 29.47 -14.79 -4.41
CA MET A 1 29.65 -13.36 -4.74
C MET A 1 28.37 -12.68 -4.30
N ILE A 2 28.41 -12.15 -3.08
CA ILE A 2 27.23 -11.61 -2.38
C ILE A 2 26.96 -10.23 -2.96
N MET A 3 25.82 -10.05 -3.62
CA MET A 3 25.37 -8.72 -4.06
C MET A 3 24.72 -8.01 -2.88
N ALA A 4 25.32 -6.91 -2.48
CA ALA A 4 24.87 -6.10 -1.38
C ALA A 4 23.57 -5.34 -1.74
N THR A 5 22.56 -5.46 -0.91
CA THR A 5 21.27 -4.75 -0.96
C THR A 5 21.36 -3.26 -0.59
N ASN A 6 22.56 -2.67 -0.55
CA ASN A 6 22.84 -1.28 -0.15
C ASN A 6 23.47 -0.47 -1.29
N SER A 7 22.96 -0.58 -2.51
CA SER A 7 23.54 0.14 -3.65
C SER A 7 23.06 1.59 -3.82
N LEU A 8 21.99 2.00 -3.13
CA LEU A 8 21.42 3.34 -3.24
C LEU A 8 21.05 3.88 -1.85
N LYS A 9 21.53 5.07 -1.53
CA LYS A 9 21.10 5.86 -0.35
C LYS A 9 20.56 7.20 -0.80
N ILE A 10 19.45 7.63 -0.18
CA ILE A 10 18.79 8.90 -0.46
C ILE A 10 18.55 9.65 0.84
N GLN A 11 18.72 10.95 0.83
CA GLN A 11 18.45 11.83 1.96
C GLN A 11 17.74 13.09 1.48
N ARG A 12 16.72 13.55 2.22
CA ARG A 12 16.11 14.85 2.04
C ARG A 12 17.07 15.93 2.53
N PHE A 13 17.13 17.06 1.82
CA PHE A 13 17.93 18.20 2.27
C PHE A 13 17.40 18.73 3.60
N ARG A 14 18.33 19.04 4.49
CA ARG A 14 18.06 19.79 5.72
C ARG A 14 18.37 21.27 5.47
N ALA A 15 17.72 22.16 6.20
CA ALA A 15 17.97 23.59 6.07
C ALA A 15 19.48 23.94 6.17
N ASN A 16 20.22 23.28 7.07
CA ASN A 16 21.64 23.49 7.24
C ASN A 16 22.52 23.00 6.08
N ASP A 17 22.01 22.10 5.23
CA ASP A 17 22.76 21.56 4.09
C ASP A 17 22.84 22.59 2.94
N LEU A 18 21.87 23.51 2.86
CA LEU A 18 21.70 24.50 1.80
C LEU A 18 21.99 25.96 2.23
N VAL A 19 22.45 26.21 3.47
CA VAL A 19 22.79 27.57 3.93
C VAL A 19 24.26 27.84 3.72
N ASP A 20 24.58 28.95 3.03
CA ASP A 20 25.93 29.44 2.76
C ASP A 20 26.49 30.24 3.94
N ASN A 21 26.55 29.65 5.14
CA ASN A 21 27.24 30.29 6.27
C ASN A 21 28.54 29.54 6.58
N GLY A 22 29.64 30.22 6.46
CA GLY A 22 30.97 29.67 6.67
C GLY A 22 31.13 28.97 8.01
N GLY A 23 31.20 27.65 8.02
CA GLY A 23 31.54 26.84 9.18
C GLY A 23 30.60 25.72 9.55
N LYS A 24 29.43 25.59 8.93
CA LYS A 24 28.58 24.40 9.15
C LYS A 24 28.90 23.31 8.14
N GLN A 25 29.27 22.16 8.66
CA GLN A 25 29.64 20.97 7.90
C GLN A 25 28.42 20.32 7.27
N PHE A 26 28.62 19.61 6.16
CA PHE A 26 27.61 18.74 5.58
C PHE A 26 27.61 17.43 6.37
N GLU A 27 26.49 17.06 6.98
CA GLU A 27 26.41 15.89 7.87
C GLU A 27 25.72 14.72 7.18
N LEU A 28 26.38 13.57 7.14
CA LEU A 28 25.80 12.29 6.74
C LEU A 28 25.54 11.44 8.01
N GLY A 29 24.40 10.77 8.06
CA GLY A 29 24.04 9.90 9.18
C GLY A 29 24.90 8.63 9.26
N ARG A 30 24.86 7.92 10.40
CA ARG A 30 25.62 6.68 10.63
C ARG A 30 25.46 5.64 9.53
N SER A 31 24.24 5.41 9.05
CA SER A 31 23.98 4.45 7.98
C SER A 31 24.66 4.76 6.65
N TRP A 32 25.02 6.02 6.43
CA TRP A 32 25.82 6.42 5.27
C TRP A 32 27.27 5.98 5.43
N CYS A 33 27.78 6.08 6.61
CA CYS A 33 29.21 5.92 6.89
C CYS A 33 29.56 4.45 7.15
N ASP A 34 28.84 3.83 8.08
CA ASP A 34 29.14 2.46 8.52
C ASP A 34 28.72 1.43 7.45
N ASP A 35 27.52 1.59 6.89
CA ASP A 35 26.94 0.54 6.04
C ASP A 35 27.15 0.78 4.53
N PHE A 36 27.13 2.05 4.09
CA PHE A 36 27.13 2.36 2.66
C PHE A 36 28.54 2.68 2.12
N PHE A 37 29.30 3.48 2.87
CA PHE A 37 30.68 3.83 2.50
C PHE A 37 31.71 2.88 3.14
N GLU A 38 31.29 1.95 3.98
CA GLU A 38 32.15 0.95 4.66
C GLU A 38 33.31 1.63 5.45
N PHE A 39 33.00 2.77 6.07
CA PHE A 39 33.95 3.58 6.82
C PHE A 39 34.27 2.91 8.17
N ASN A 40 35.50 2.42 8.34
CA ASN A 40 35.96 1.78 9.57
C ASN A 40 36.35 2.81 10.63
N ARG A 41 36.14 2.46 11.92
CA ARG A 41 36.44 3.35 13.07
C ARG A 41 37.90 3.79 13.19
N ASP A 42 38.80 2.97 12.67
CA ASP A 42 40.26 3.19 12.78
C ASP A 42 40.80 4.06 11.62
N ASP A 43 39.97 4.37 10.64
CA ASP A 43 40.35 5.24 9.53
C ASP A 43 40.29 6.71 9.99
N THR A 44 41.40 7.41 9.84
CA THR A 44 41.51 8.84 10.19
C THR A 44 40.83 9.74 9.17
N GLU A 45 40.87 9.37 7.89
CA GLU A 45 40.23 10.05 6.78
C GLU A 45 40.03 9.08 5.62
N VAL A 46 38.83 9.10 5.02
CA VAL A 46 38.51 8.38 3.77
C VAL A 46 38.03 9.36 2.73
N VAL A 47 38.58 9.26 1.52
CA VAL A 47 38.17 10.09 0.36
C VAL A 47 37.38 9.22 -0.60
N ILE A 48 36.14 9.63 -0.89
CA ILE A 48 35.24 8.98 -1.83
C ILE A 48 35.00 9.92 -3.00
N ASN A 49 35.23 9.44 -4.21
CA ASN A 49 34.94 10.19 -5.42
C ASN A 49 33.53 9.91 -5.90
N LEU A 50 32.71 10.96 -5.97
CA LEU A 50 31.33 10.90 -6.47
C LEU A 50 31.27 11.50 -7.87
N THR A 51 30.68 10.80 -8.82
CA THR A 51 30.41 11.32 -10.17
C THR A 51 28.98 11.81 -10.24
N PHE A 52 28.73 13.09 -10.47
CA PHE A 52 27.40 13.64 -10.59
C PHE A 52 26.69 13.18 -11.86
N LYS A 53 25.42 12.79 -11.73
CA LYS A 53 24.51 12.45 -12.83
C LYS A 53 23.26 13.30 -12.73
N SER A 54 22.94 14.02 -13.78
CA SER A 54 21.75 14.87 -13.82
C SER A 54 20.49 14.06 -14.15
N LEU A 55 19.38 14.42 -13.50
CA LEU A 55 18.02 13.95 -13.80
C LEU A 55 17.20 15.03 -14.51
N CYS A 56 17.74 16.26 -14.62
CA CYS A 56 17.05 17.43 -15.16
C CYS A 56 17.92 18.10 -16.21
N ASN A 57 17.33 18.57 -17.30
CA ASN A 57 18.03 19.30 -18.36
C ASN A 57 18.77 20.53 -17.85
N GLU A 58 18.24 21.18 -16.81
CA GLU A 58 18.85 22.38 -16.18
C GLU A 58 20.27 22.13 -15.65
N TYR A 59 20.52 20.92 -15.12
CA TYR A 59 21.80 20.55 -14.52
C TYR A 59 22.65 19.62 -15.41
N GLU A 60 22.26 19.39 -16.65
CA GLU A 60 22.95 18.49 -17.59
C GLU A 60 24.41 18.89 -17.82
N LYS A 61 24.70 20.18 -17.83
CA LYS A 61 26.06 20.72 -17.98
C LYS A 61 27.05 20.26 -16.89
N TYR A 62 26.55 19.80 -15.75
CA TYR A 62 27.36 19.28 -14.63
C TYR A 62 27.48 17.78 -14.63
N THR A 63 26.80 17.07 -15.53
CA THR A 63 26.89 15.62 -15.63
C THR A 63 28.33 15.17 -15.85
N ASN A 64 28.76 14.14 -15.12
CA ASN A 64 30.13 13.61 -15.04
C ASN A 64 31.13 14.51 -14.27
N LYS A 65 30.70 15.55 -13.58
CA LYS A 65 31.57 16.30 -12.66
C LYS A 65 31.93 15.40 -11.47
N ASN A 66 33.23 15.31 -11.16
CA ASN A 66 33.71 14.60 -9.98
C ASN A 66 33.70 15.50 -8.76
N ILE A 67 33.24 14.96 -7.64
CA ILE A 67 33.11 15.64 -6.36
C ILE A 67 33.76 14.75 -5.30
N GLU A 68 34.78 15.28 -4.61
CA GLU A 68 35.40 14.54 -3.51
C GLU A 68 34.60 14.68 -2.23
N LEU A 69 34.23 13.53 -1.65
CA LEU A 69 33.62 13.42 -0.34
C LEU A 69 34.70 12.97 0.65
N LYS A 70 35.20 13.86 1.46
CA LYS A 70 36.17 13.54 2.51
C LYS A 70 35.43 13.22 3.80
N LEU A 71 35.46 11.96 4.23
CA LEU A 71 34.91 11.51 5.50
C LEU A 71 36.01 11.52 6.53
N SER A 72 35.89 12.30 7.59
CA SER A 72 36.81 12.27 8.71
C SER A 72 36.14 11.72 9.97
N GLY A 73 36.88 10.89 10.72
CA GLY A 73 36.38 10.19 11.87
C GLY A 73 36.13 11.07 13.09
N VAL A 74 35.25 10.58 13.90
CA VAL A 74 34.92 10.78 15.31
C VAL A 74 35.05 12.19 15.86
N SER A 75 33.91 12.82 16.13
CA SER A 75 33.84 13.97 17.03
C SER A 75 34.27 13.56 18.46
N THR A 76 34.87 14.50 19.19
CA THR A 76 35.25 14.35 20.61
C THR A 76 34.10 14.00 21.56
N ARG A 77 32.85 13.93 21.07
CA ARG A 77 31.63 13.58 21.81
C ARG A 77 31.14 12.13 21.60
N GLY A 78 31.90 11.30 20.88
CA GLY A 78 31.51 9.91 20.64
C GLY A 78 30.35 9.71 19.65
N ASP A 79 29.80 10.80 19.09
CA ASP A 79 28.78 10.74 18.05
C ASP A 79 29.45 10.32 16.73
N ARG A 80 29.03 9.18 16.19
CA ARG A 80 29.44 8.67 14.89
C ARG A 80 28.78 9.45 13.73
N LYS A 81 29.04 10.71 13.64
CA LYS A 81 28.70 11.50 12.47
C LYS A 81 29.94 11.64 11.61
N ALA A 82 29.89 11.20 10.37
CA ALA A 82 30.92 11.52 9.42
C ALA A 82 30.80 13.00 9.06
N TYR A 83 31.85 13.73 9.34
CA TYR A 83 31.96 15.12 8.91
C TYR A 83 32.64 15.14 7.55
N VAL A 84 31.97 15.76 6.59
CA VAL A 84 32.55 15.98 5.29
C VAL A 84 33.41 17.25 5.36
N ASN A 85 34.71 17.09 5.45
CA ASN A 85 35.65 18.19 5.50
C ASN A 85 36.08 18.57 4.09
N GLY A 86 36.29 19.86 3.84
CA GLY A 86 36.92 20.40 2.66
C GLY A 86 38.02 21.42 3.04
N GLU A 87 38.76 21.90 2.08
CA GLU A 87 39.66 23.04 2.29
C GLU A 87 38.86 24.22 2.82
N ASN A 88 39.36 24.86 3.89
CA ASN A 88 38.71 25.97 4.61
C ASN A 88 37.38 25.63 5.31
N GLY A 89 37.18 24.38 5.72
CA GLY A 89 36.00 23.96 6.52
C GLY A 89 34.71 23.77 5.75
N ARG A 90 34.74 23.85 4.42
CA ARG A 90 33.60 23.57 3.55
C ARG A 90 33.78 22.23 2.82
N SER A 91 32.73 21.45 2.72
CA SER A 91 32.74 20.22 1.92
C SER A 91 32.51 20.54 0.44
N GLN A 92 33.22 19.87 -0.47
CA GLN A 92 33.03 20.04 -1.90
C GLN A 92 31.58 19.72 -2.32
N ILE A 93 30.93 18.72 -1.70
CA ILE A 93 29.54 18.37 -1.99
C ILE A 93 28.56 19.52 -1.63
N LYS A 94 28.81 20.21 -0.52
CA LYS A 94 28.01 21.38 -0.12
C LYS A 94 28.21 22.57 -1.08
N ASP A 95 29.45 22.84 -1.44
CA ASP A 95 29.76 23.88 -2.42
C ASP A 95 29.14 23.55 -3.78
N PHE A 96 29.14 22.31 -4.18
CA PHE A 96 28.49 21.86 -5.41
C PHE A 96 26.98 22.14 -5.42
N PHE A 97 26.29 21.80 -4.35
CA PHE A 97 24.85 22.06 -4.27
C PHE A 97 24.51 23.55 -4.24
N ILE A 98 25.26 24.34 -3.46
CA ILE A 98 24.95 25.77 -3.27
C ILE A 98 25.47 26.63 -4.43
N LYS A 99 26.72 26.41 -4.90
CA LYS A 99 27.35 27.28 -5.88
C LYS A 99 27.14 26.83 -7.32
N ASP A 100 27.27 25.53 -7.59
CA ASP A 100 27.12 25.00 -8.94
C ASP A 100 25.66 24.84 -9.30
N LEU A 101 24.88 24.08 -8.48
CA LEU A 101 23.47 23.86 -8.72
C LEU A 101 22.57 25.02 -8.25
N GLN A 102 23.11 25.97 -7.50
CA GLN A 102 22.43 27.18 -6.98
C GLN A 102 21.19 26.83 -6.12
N LEU A 103 21.24 25.70 -5.38
CA LEU A 103 20.14 25.28 -4.51
C LEU A 103 20.05 26.21 -3.28
N THR A 104 18.82 26.50 -2.85
CA THR A 104 18.53 27.35 -1.69
C THR A 104 17.56 26.65 -0.73
N VAL A 105 17.55 27.06 0.55
CA VAL A 105 16.62 26.53 1.55
C VAL A 105 15.17 26.81 1.15
N GLU A 106 14.88 27.97 0.61
CA GLU A 106 13.53 28.40 0.24
C GLU A 106 12.93 27.56 -0.88
N ASN A 107 13.74 27.19 -1.88
CA ASN A 107 13.28 26.49 -3.08
C ASN A 107 13.46 24.97 -3.01
N ASN A 108 14.45 24.48 -2.25
CA ASN A 108 14.91 23.09 -2.35
C ASN A 108 14.89 22.31 -1.01
N SER A 109 14.28 22.85 0.05
CA SER A 109 14.16 22.14 1.34
C SER A 109 13.31 20.86 1.28
N GLU A 110 12.54 20.70 0.22
CA GLU A 110 11.71 19.52 -0.03
C GLU A 110 12.35 18.50 -0.98
N ASP A 111 13.46 18.87 -1.62
CA ASP A 111 14.18 18.02 -2.55
C ASP A 111 15.13 17.05 -1.84
N TYR A 112 15.69 16.12 -2.59
CA TYR A 112 16.54 15.05 -2.10
C TYR A 112 17.88 15.03 -2.84
N PHE A 113 18.87 14.42 -2.23
CA PHE A 113 20.04 13.93 -2.94
C PHE A 113 20.20 12.43 -2.67
N GLY A 114 20.82 11.75 -3.62
CA GLY A 114 21.07 10.31 -3.51
C GLY A 114 22.45 9.95 -4.02
N VAL A 115 23.03 8.90 -3.46
CA VAL A 115 24.28 8.30 -3.95
C VAL A 115 24.02 6.86 -4.28
N TYR A 116 24.39 6.46 -5.49
CA TYR A 116 24.33 5.09 -5.98
C TYR A 116 25.74 4.50 -6.08
N LYS A 117 25.93 3.31 -5.51
CA LYS A 117 27.17 2.51 -5.63
C LYS A 117 26.97 1.47 -6.71
N SER A 118 27.75 1.57 -7.78
CA SER A 118 27.69 0.60 -8.88
C SER A 118 28.31 -0.76 -8.49
N ASN A 119 28.04 -1.78 -9.27
CA ASN A 119 28.66 -3.12 -9.10
C ASN A 119 30.19 -3.09 -9.30
N LEU A 120 30.74 -2.04 -9.90
CA LEU A 120 32.17 -1.80 -10.08
C LEU A 120 32.81 -1.03 -8.94
N GLY A 121 32.00 -0.66 -7.90
CA GLY A 121 32.47 0.13 -6.76
C GLY A 121 32.53 1.64 -7.00
N GLU A 122 32.02 2.12 -8.12
CA GLU A 122 31.93 3.56 -8.44
C GLU A 122 30.73 4.19 -7.76
N TYR A 123 30.86 5.44 -7.33
CA TYR A 123 29.79 6.18 -6.66
C TYR A 123 29.25 7.30 -7.53
N TYR A 124 27.92 7.33 -7.71
CA TYR A 124 27.23 8.34 -8.50
C TYR A 124 26.33 9.19 -7.61
N LEU A 125 26.48 10.52 -7.68
CA LEU A 125 25.69 11.49 -6.96
C LEU A 125 24.53 12.00 -7.82
N TYR A 126 23.35 12.07 -7.26
CA TYR A 126 22.13 12.60 -7.89
C TYR A 126 21.53 13.72 -7.06
N PHE A 127 21.10 14.79 -7.71
CA PHE A 127 20.12 15.71 -7.16
C PHE A 127 18.75 15.28 -7.66
N ILE A 128 17.78 15.14 -6.74
CA ILE A 128 16.46 14.55 -7.00
C ILE A 128 15.40 15.56 -6.58
N PRO A 129 14.86 16.36 -7.51
CA PRO A 129 13.70 17.20 -7.24
C PRO A 129 12.53 16.37 -6.73
N ARG A 130 11.77 16.89 -5.75
CA ARG A 130 10.64 16.19 -5.16
C ARG A 130 9.67 15.59 -6.19
N PRO A 131 9.28 16.28 -7.29
CA PRO A 131 8.38 15.69 -8.29
C PRO A 131 8.96 14.48 -9.03
N LEU A 132 10.29 14.33 -9.07
CA LEU A 132 10.97 13.21 -9.74
C LEU A 132 11.32 12.06 -8.79
N TYR A 133 11.09 12.20 -7.48
CA TYR A 133 11.50 11.23 -6.47
C TYR A 133 10.94 9.82 -6.75
N GLU A 134 9.64 9.69 -6.98
CA GLU A 134 8.99 8.41 -7.26
C GLU A 134 9.50 7.76 -8.55
N ASN A 135 9.70 8.55 -9.60
CA ASN A 135 10.23 8.06 -10.86
C ASN A 135 11.69 7.62 -10.73
N PHE A 136 12.47 8.33 -9.92
CA PHE A 136 13.85 7.97 -9.63
C PHE A 136 13.94 6.62 -8.90
N ILE A 137 13.12 6.41 -7.86
CA ILE A 137 13.06 5.12 -7.15
C ILE A 137 12.66 4.00 -8.12
N LYS A 138 11.62 4.19 -8.94
CA LYS A 138 11.20 3.19 -9.95
C LYS A 138 12.30 2.84 -10.94
N MET A 139 13.10 3.81 -11.37
CA MET A 139 14.22 3.59 -12.28
C MET A 139 15.27 2.65 -11.69
N PHE A 140 15.59 2.78 -10.41
CA PHE A 140 16.57 1.92 -9.74
C PHE A 140 15.99 0.56 -9.35
N THR A 141 14.69 0.45 -9.06
CA THR A 141 14.02 -0.84 -8.82
C THR A 141 13.79 -1.64 -10.10
N SER A 142 13.65 -0.98 -11.26
CA SER A 142 13.49 -1.64 -12.57
C SER A 142 14.82 -2.09 -13.21
N LEU A 143 15.95 -1.54 -12.79
CA LEU A 143 17.30 -1.93 -13.27
C LEU A 143 17.85 -3.20 -12.59
N THR A 144 17.09 -3.81 -11.69
CA THR A 144 17.38 -5.15 -11.13
C THR A 144 16.34 -6.16 -11.62
N PRO A 145 16.42 -6.66 -12.88
CA PRO A 145 15.59 -7.77 -13.31
C PRO A 145 16.19 -9.06 -12.76
N ASN A 146 15.40 -9.80 -12.01
CA ASN A 146 15.64 -11.16 -11.57
C ASN A 146 16.87 -11.41 -10.66
N VAL A 147 16.68 -11.17 -9.36
CA VAL A 147 17.34 -12.00 -8.37
C VAL A 147 16.28 -12.88 -7.73
N SER A 148 16.18 -14.12 -8.26
CA SER A 148 15.64 -15.23 -7.49
C SER A 148 16.47 -15.33 -6.21
N VAL A 149 15.85 -15.02 -5.08
CA VAL A 149 16.44 -15.21 -3.75
C VAL A 149 16.56 -16.72 -3.54
N GLN A 150 17.72 -17.29 -3.86
CA GLN A 150 18.14 -18.52 -3.21
C GLN A 150 18.67 -18.13 -1.82
N ALA A 151 17.92 -18.53 -0.83
CA ALA A 151 18.28 -18.40 0.58
C ALA A 151 19.60 -19.13 0.84
N SER A 152 20.68 -18.40 1.08
CA SER A 152 21.82 -18.87 1.84
C SER A 152 21.76 -18.24 3.22
N THR A 153 21.71 -19.10 4.19
CA THR A 153 21.66 -18.87 5.62
C THR A 153 22.84 -18.04 6.10
N ASP A 154 22.61 -16.74 6.30
CA ASP A 154 23.21 -15.91 7.33
C ASP A 154 22.22 -14.78 7.64
N LYS A 155 21.25 -15.14 8.48
CA LYS A 155 20.21 -14.25 9.00
C LYS A 155 20.77 -13.44 10.17
N SER A 156 21.44 -12.34 9.90
CA SER A 156 21.64 -11.31 10.92
C SER A 156 21.78 -9.93 10.25
N ASN A 157 20.68 -9.30 10.05
CA ASN A 157 20.25 -7.91 9.91
C ASN A 157 19.20 -7.75 8.81
N SER A 158 18.05 -8.43 8.97
CA SER A 158 16.83 -8.04 8.29
C SER A 158 16.49 -6.61 8.74
N GLN A 159 16.19 -5.71 7.79
CA GLN A 159 15.50 -4.47 8.11
C GLN A 159 14.32 -4.81 9.01
N LYS A 160 14.46 -4.53 10.32
CA LYS A 160 13.31 -4.61 11.24
C LYS A 160 12.33 -3.56 10.76
N GLY A 161 11.18 -3.98 10.26
CA GLY A 161 10.07 -3.10 9.97
C GLY A 161 9.72 -2.27 11.21
N VAL A 162 9.01 -1.17 11.03
CA VAL A 162 8.57 -0.31 12.13
C VAL A 162 7.71 -1.13 13.09
N LEU A 163 8.17 -1.28 14.35
CA LEU A 163 7.51 -2.13 15.35
C LEU A 163 6.14 -1.62 15.78
N GLN A 164 5.99 -0.29 15.88
CA GLN A 164 4.75 0.36 16.29
C GLN A 164 4.40 1.48 15.34
N GLN A 165 3.31 1.32 14.58
CA GLN A 165 2.97 2.24 13.50
C GLN A 165 1.48 2.55 13.45
N ILE A 166 1.15 3.84 13.29
CA ILE A 166 -0.23 4.30 13.06
C ILE A 166 -0.34 4.84 11.63
N PHE A 167 -1.20 4.21 10.84
CA PHE A 167 -1.61 4.72 9.53
C PHE A 167 -2.82 5.63 9.71
N TYR A 168 -2.65 6.90 9.38
CA TYR A 168 -3.71 7.90 9.59
C TYR A 168 -4.03 8.69 8.33
N GLY A 169 -5.21 9.27 8.26
CA GLY A 169 -5.69 10.07 7.13
C GLY A 169 -7.20 9.98 6.94
N ALA A 170 -7.70 10.63 5.91
CA ALA A 170 -9.10 10.69 5.57
C ALA A 170 -9.74 9.29 5.36
N PRO A 171 -11.06 9.14 5.54
CA PRO A 171 -11.75 7.88 5.27
C PRO A 171 -11.62 7.50 3.78
N GLY A 172 -11.38 6.20 3.53
CA GLY A 172 -11.26 5.69 2.16
C GLY A 172 -9.88 5.89 1.50
N THR A 173 -8.82 6.24 2.23
CA THR A 173 -7.44 6.33 1.70
C THR A 173 -6.73 4.98 1.57
N GLY A 174 -7.36 3.87 1.99
CA GLY A 174 -6.78 2.54 1.83
C GLY A 174 -5.94 2.04 3.01
N LYS A 175 -5.96 2.69 4.18
CA LYS A 175 -5.16 2.34 5.37
C LYS A 175 -5.16 0.84 5.71
N SER A 176 -6.34 0.25 5.94
CA SER A 176 -6.47 -1.18 6.27
C SER A 176 -6.06 -2.11 5.14
N HIS A 177 -6.20 -1.67 3.89
CA HIS A 177 -5.75 -2.42 2.72
C HIS A 177 -4.23 -2.47 2.64
N THR A 178 -3.56 -1.34 2.85
CA THR A 178 -2.09 -1.26 2.89
C THR A 178 -1.53 -2.20 3.96
N ILE A 179 -2.05 -2.14 5.19
CA ILE A 179 -1.65 -3.07 6.25
C ILE A 179 -1.86 -4.53 5.83
N LYS A 180 -3.01 -4.84 5.20
CA LYS A 180 -3.32 -6.19 4.75
C LYS A 180 -2.32 -6.70 3.71
N GLU A 181 -1.94 -5.87 2.74
CA GLU A 181 -0.97 -6.26 1.71
C GLU A 181 0.45 -6.40 2.29
N GLU A 182 0.86 -5.49 3.17
CA GLU A 182 2.18 -5.55 3.81
C GLU A 182 2.33 -6.73 4.79
N THR A 183 1.22 -7.22 5.35
CA THR A 183 1.21 -8.35 6.30
C THR A 183 0.66 -9.64 5.69
N LYS A 184 0.60 -9.76 4.36
CA LYS A 184 -0.10 -10.85 3.66
C LYS A 184 0.45 -12.25 3.95
N GLU A 185 1.75 -12.35 4.17
CA GLU A 185 2.45 -13.62 4.43
C GLU A 185 2.77 -13.84 5.91
N GLU A 186 2.29 -12.94 6.77
CA GLU A 186 2.61 -12.90 8.19
C GLU A 186 1.43 -13.39 9.05
N ASP A 187 1.71 -13.75 10.29
CA ASP A 187 0.66 -14.07 11.26
C ASP A 187 0.09 -12.79 11.87
N VAL A 188 -1.20 -12.58 11.66
CA VAL A 188 -1.89 -11.34 12.04
C VAL A 188 -3.06 -11.63 12.97
N ILE A 189 -3.03 -11.04 14.14
CA ILE A 189 -4.19 -10.90 15.02
C ILE A 189 -4.76 -9.52 14.82
N ARG A 190 -6.05 -9.41 14.46
CA ARG A 190 -6.70 -8.13 14.16
C ARG A 190 -7.86 -7.88 15.11
N ILE A 191 -7.94 -6.65 15.62
CA ILE A 191 -9.00 -6.17 16.49
C ILE A 191 -9.45 -4.77 16.05
N THR A 192 -10.72 -4.43 16.25
CA THR A 192 -11.23 -3.07 16.06
C THR A 192 -11.57 -2.48 17.42
N PHE A 193 -11.06 -1.27 17.71
CA PHE A 193 -11.45 -0.55 18.91
C PHE A 193 -12.83 0.10 18.74
N HIS A 194 -13.60 0.12 19.80
CA HIS A 194 -14.89 0.79 19.92
C HIS A 194 -15.03 1.41 21.32
N PRO A 195 -16.00 2.29 21.57
CA PRO A 195 -16.12 3.00 22.84
C PRO A 195 -16.16 2.12 24.10
N ASP A 196 -16.70 0.90 23.97
CA ASP A 196 -16.79 -0.06 25.08
C ASP A 196 -15.57 -0.99 25.18
N THR A 197 -14.55 -0.79 24.35
CA THR A 197 -13.30 -1.57 24.47
C THR A 197 -12.55 -1.15 25.71
N ASP A 198 -12.16 -2.13 26.51
CA ASP A 198 -11.42 -1.95 27.76
C ASP A 198 -10.22 -2.92 27.86
N TYR A 199 -9.48 -2.85 28.96
CA TYR A 199 -8.36 -3.75 29.23
C TYR A 199 -8.78 -5.23 29.18
N SER A 200 -9.96 -5.56 29.72
CA SER A 200 -10.45 -6.95 29.81
C SER A 200 -10.82 -7.54 28.44
N SER A 201 -11.29 -6.72 27.54
CA SER A 201 -11.62 -7.12 26.14
C SER A 201 -10.41 -7.11 25.21
N PHE A 202 -9.34 -6.40 25.57
CA PHE A 202 -8.11 -6.31 24.79
C PHE A 202 -7.03 -7.29 25.26
N VAL A 203 -6.82 -7.41 26.56
CA VAL A 203 -5.76 -8.23 27.17
C VAL A 203 -6.30 -9.59 27.62
N GLY A 204 -7.33 -9.59 28.42
CA GLY A 204 -7.97 -10.78 28.96
C GLY A 204 -8.57 -10.57 30.34
N ALA A 205 -9.48 -11.45 30.70
CA ALA A 205 -10.12 -11.48 32.00
C ALA A 205 -10.67 -12.87 32.32
N TYR A 206 -11.00 -13.12 33.57
CA TYR A 206 -11.78 -14.26 33.97
C TYR A 206 -13.22 -14.12 33.43
N LYS A 207 -13.63 -15.13 32.67
CA LYS A 207 -14.99 -15.20 32.12
C LYS A 207 -15.62 -16.54 32.47
N PRO A 208 -16.95 -16.59 32.68
CA PRO A 208 -17.66 -17.87 32.78
C PRO A 208 -17.55 -18.60 31.42
N THR A 209 -17.08 -19.82 31.47
CA THR A 209 -16.99 -20.71 30.29
C THR A 209 -17.60 -22.05 30.65
N THR A 210 -18.08 -22.77 29.67
CA THR A 210 -18.63 -24.11 29.87
C THR A 210 -17.58 -25.17 29.59
N THR A 211 -17.33 -26.05 30.54
CA THR A 211 -16.45 -27.21 30.36
C THR A 211 -17.22 -28.51 30.55
N LEU A 212 -16.77 -29.53 29.84
CA LEU A 212 -17.32 -30.87 29.97
C LEU A 212 -16.53 -31.63 31.04
N LEU A 213 -17.15 -31.89 32.18
CA LEU A 213 -16.57 -32.72 33.23
C LEU A 213 -17.12 -34.13 33.17
N PRO A 214 -16.29 -35.17 33.36
CA PRO A 214 -16.79 -36.53 33.45
C PRO A 214 -17.72 -36.66 34.65
N ILE A 215 -18.85 -37.35 34.45
CA ILE A 215 -19.69 -37.75 35.56
C ILE A 215 -19.02 -38.94 36.22
N CYS A 216 -18.69 -38.80 37.50
CA CYS A 216 -18.06 -39.86 38.27
C CYS A 216 -19.04 -40.54 39.22
N ASP A 217 -18.79 -41.80 39.53
CA ASP A 217 -19.49 -42.55 40.55
C ASP A 217 -19.01 -42.14 41.99
N GLU A 218 -19.56 -42.81 43.02
CA GLU A 218 -19.20 -42.54 44.43
C GLU A 218 -17.74 -42.81 44.75
N LEU A 219 -17.02 -43.55 43.91
CA LEU A 219 -15.58 -43.87 44.05
C LEU A 219 -14.71 -42.93 43.20
N GLY A 220 -15.29 -41.96 42.55
CA GLY A 220 -14.57 -40.98 41.69
C GLY A 220 -14.17 -41.53 40.30
N GLN A 221 -14.71 -42.68 39.89
CA GLN A 221 -14.44 -43.27 38.58
C GLN A 221 -15.40 -42.71 37.52
N PRO A 222 -14.90 -42.35 36.31
CA PRO A 222 -15.74 -41.85 35.24
C PRO A 222 -16.84 -42.89 34.83
N MET A 223 -18.09 -42.48 34.89
CA MET A 223 -19.21 -43.30 34.42
C MET A 223 -19.21 -43.44 32.90
N LYS A 224 -19.45 -44.62 32.40
CA LYS A 224 -19.42 -44.94 30.96
C LYS A 224 -20.72 -45.65 30.53
N ILE A 225 -21.13 -45.37 29.30
CA ILE A 225 -22.11 -46.16 28.56
C ILE A 225 -21.35 -46.82 27.39
N GLY A 226 -21.08 -48.12 27.53
CA GLY A 226 -20.18 -48.84 26.63
C GLY A 226 -18.74 -48.30 26.77
N SER A 227 -18.17 -47.83 25.70
CA SER A 227 -16.83 -47.21 25.68
C SER A 227 -16.83 -45.69 25.91
N THR A 228 -17.99 -45.04 25.94
CA THR A 228 -18.14 -43.59 25.99
C THR A 228 -18.27 -43.10 27.43
N VAL A 229 -17.37 -42.17 27.85
CA VAL A 229 -17.48 -41.52 29.15
C VAL A 229 -18.60 -40.49 29.12
N LEU A 230 -19.45 -40.53 30.14
CA LEU A 230 -20.52 -39.55 30.34
C LEU A 230 -19.94 -38.25 30.84
N HIS A 231 -20.36 -37.14 30.25
CA HIS A 231 -19.94 -35.80 30.63
C HIS A 231 -21.16 -34.95 31.01
N LYS A 232 -20.98 -34.07 31.96
CA LYS A 232 -21.91 -32.98 32.27
C LYS A 232 -21.27 -31.63 31.92
N GLU A 233 -22.06 -30.72 31.44
CA GLU A 233 -21.64 -29.32 31.30
C GLU A 233 -21.59 -28.64 32.67
N GLN A 234 -20.51 -27.96 32.94
CA GLN A 234 -20.36 -27.16 34.15
C GLN A 234 -19.77 -25.81 33.81
N ILE A 235 -20.35 -24.73 34.35
CA ILE A 235 -19.79 -23.40 34.25
C ILE A 235 -18.58 -23.29 35.19
N VAL A 236 -17.45 -22.96 34.62
CA VAL A 236 -16.22 -22.65 35.35
C VAL A 236 -15.75 -21.24 34.98
N TYR A 237 -15.00 -20.61 35.84
CA TYR A 237 -14.35 -19.35 35.53
C TYR A 237 -12.93 -19.62 35.06
N GLU A 238 -12.64 -19.25 33.81
CA GLU A 238 -11.31 -19.37 33.24
C GLU A 238 -10.81 -18.01 32.74
N PHE A 239 -9.51 -17.80 32.81
CA PHE A 239 -8.90 -16.63 32.21
C PHE A 239 -8.89 -16.80 30.69
N VAL A 240 -9.61 -15.92 29.98
CA VAL A 240 -9.72 -15.91 28.53
C VAL A 240 -8.80 -14.85 27.98
N ALA A 241 -7.67 -15.28 27.39
CA ALA A 241 -6.74 -14.39 26.72
C ALA A 241 -7.38 -13.73 25.49
N GLN A 242 -7.23 -12.40 25.36
CA GLN A 242 -7.73 -11.64 24.25
C GLN A 242 -6.59 -11.26 23.28
N SER A 243 -6.88 -10.45 22.26
CA SER A 243 -6.01 -10.20 21.10
C SER A 243 -4.59 -9.79 21.46
N PHE A 244 -4.40 -8.91 22.44
CA PHE A 244 -3.06 -8.49 22.85
C PHE A 244 -2.27 -9.65 23.45
N LEU A 245 -2.85 -10.35 24.43
CA LEU A 245 -2.14 -11.43 25.12
C LEU A 245 -1.89 -12.62 24.19
N GLN A 246 -2.81 -12.90 23.26
CA GLN A 246 -2.59 -13.92 22.22
C GLN A 246 -1.41 -13.55 21.33
N ALA A 247 -1.35 -12.29 20.82
CA ALA A 247 -0.24 -11.82 20.01
C ALA A 247 1.09 -11.85 20.79
N TYR A 248 1.09 -11.42 22.04
CA TYR A 248 2.23 -11.46 22.92
C TYR A 248 2.80 -12.88 23.12
N VAL A 249 1.93 -13.82 23.45
CA VAL A 249 2.32 -15.23 23.64
C VAL A 249 2.83 -15.85 22.34
N ASN A 250 2.15 -15.57 21.22
CA ASN A 250 2.56 -16.09 19.91
C ASN A 250 3.93 -15.54 19.51
N ALA A 251 4.20 -14.26 19.74
CA ALA A 251 5.49 -13.66 19.43
C ALA A 251 6.65 -14.36 20.18
N TRP A 252 6.50 -14.59 21.48
CA TRP A 252 7.51 -15.34 22.24
C TRP A 252 7.68 -16.79 21.76
N LYS A 253 6.59 -17.49 21.43
CA LYS A 253 6.63 -18.87 20.91
C LYS A 253 7.34 -18.99 19.56
N LYS A 254 7.34 -17.93 18.78
CA LYS A 254 7.95 -17.85 17.44
C LYS A 254 9.35 -17.22 17.46
N TYR A 255 9.81 -16.76 18.60
CA TYR A 255 10.99 -15.91 18.72
C TYR A 255 12.24 -16.53 18.07
N ASP A 256 12.56 -17.78 18.40
CA ASP A 256 13.75 -18.48 17.88
C ASP A 256 13.66 -18.82 16.38
N LYS A 257 12.45 -18.76 15.80
CA LYS A 257 12.23 -18.96 14.35
C LYS A 257 12.43 -17.69 13.55
N ASP A 258 12.63 -16.54 14.21
CA ASP A 258 12.68 -15.21 13.61
C ASP A 258 11.40 -14.85 12.85
N ASP A 259 10.28 -15.50 13.22
CA ASP A 259 8.97 -15.25 12.63
C ASP A 259 8.32 -14.04 13.30
N LYS A 260 7.72 -13.18 12.49
CA LYS A 260 7.03 -11.99 12.98
C LYS A 260 5.61 -12.32 13.45
N GLN A 261 5.15 -11.61 14.45
CA GLN A 261 3.77 -11.59 14.89
C GLN A 261 3.21 -10.17 14.78
N TYR A 262 2.09 -10.02 14.10
CA TYR A 262 1.42 -8.73 13.99
C TYR A 262 0.17 -8.69 14.85
N LEU A 263 0.01 -7.59 15.58
CA LEU A 263 -1.23 -7.17 16.21
C LEU A 263 -1.71 -5.91 15.48
N VAL A 264 -2.82 -6.00 14.77
CA VAL A 264 -3.40 -4.88 14.01
C VAL A 264 -4.63 -4.36 14.73
N ILE A 265 -4.60 -3.07 15.08
CA ILE A 265 -5.68 -2.36 15.77
C ILE A 265 -6.35 -1.42 14.78
N GLU A 266 -7.56 -1.76 14.35
CA GLU A 266 -8.36 -0.88 13.51
C GLU A 266 -9.07 0.18 14.37
N GLU A 267 -9.10 1.42 13.85
CA GLU A 267 -9.80 2.55 14.48
C GLU A 267 -9.33 2.82 15.93
N ILE A 268 -8.02 2.91 16.14
CA ILE A 268 -7.43 3.00 17.49
C ILE A 268 -7.99 4.13 18.34
N ASN A 269 -8.40 5.23 17.72
CA ASN A 269 -8.95 6.40 18.39
C ASN A 269 -10.46 6.31 18.70
N ARG A 270 -11.14 5.21 18.34
CA ARG A 270 -12.52 4.95 18.76
C ARG A 270 -12.62 4.38 20.19
N GLY A 271 -11.51 3.92 20.74
CA GLY A 271 -11.41 3.49 22.14
C GLY A 271 -10.54 4.43 22.97
N ASN A 272 -10.74 4.43 24.28
CA ASN A 272 -9.88 5.15 25.20
C ASN A 272 -8.55 4.40 25.37
N CYS A 273 -7.52 4.76 24.61
CA CYS A 273 -6.22 4.07 24.61
C CYS A 273 -5.60 3.95 26.01
N ALA A 274 -5.71 4.96 26.85
CA ALA A 274 -5.18 4.94 28.22
C ALA A 274 -5.85 3.85 29.07
N GLN A 275 -7.16 3.71 28.96
CA GLN A 275 -7.93 2.68 29.65
C GLN A 275 -7.70 1.27 29.07
N ILE A 276 -7.60 1.17 27.76
CA ILE A 276 -7.46 -0.12 27.06
C ILE A 276 -6.08 -0.72 27.30
N PHE A 277 -5.02 0.10 27.21
CA PHE A 277 -3.65 -0.36 27.41
C PHE A 277 -3.27 -0.46 28.89
N GLY A 278 -3.80 0.41 29.76
CA GLY A 278 -3.43 0.44 31.16
C GLY A 278 -1.90 0.44 31.34
N ASP A 279 -1.38 -0.45 32.19
CA ASP A 279 0.05 -0.55 32.49
C ASP A 279 0.90 -1.04 31.27
N LEU A 280 0.27 -1.71 30.29
CA LEU A 280 0.95 -2.13 29.07
C LEU A 280 1.50 -0.95 28.25
N PHE A 281 1.01 0.24 28.54
CA PHE A 281 1.47 1.47 27.93
C PHE A 281 2.99 1.67 28.09
N GLN A 282 3.59 1.26 29.21
CA GLN A 282 5.03 1.35 29.44
C GLN A 282 5.82 0.42 28.52
N LEU A 283 5.23 -0.71 28.14
CA LEU A 283 5.89 -1.68 27.27
C LEU A 283 6.12 -1.15 25.86
N LEU A 284 5.38 -0.13 25.43
CA LEU A 284 5.51 0.50 24.13
C LEU A 284 6.77 1.36 23.99
N ASP A 285 7.46 1.72 25.07
CA ASP A 285 8.80 2.30 24.99
C ASP A 285 9.79 1.18 24.63
N ARG A 286 10.33 1.23 23.39
CA ARG A 286 11.26 0.21 22.87
C ARG A 286 12.70 0.71 22.93
N ASN A 287 13.61 -0.17 23.32
CA ASN A 287 15.04 0.09 23.26
C ASN A 287 15.61 -0.10 21.83
N ASP A 288 16.89 0.19 21.63
CA ASP A 288 17.58 0.09 20.34
C ASP A 288 17.56 -1.35 19.74
N TYR A 289 17.31 -2.36 20.56
CA TYR A 289 17.20 -3.76 20.13
C TYR A 289 15.75 -4.16 19.80
N GLY A 290 14.79 -3.27 20.01
CA GLY A 290 13.37 -3.46 19.71
C GLY A 290 12.58 -4.19 20.80
N PHE A 291 13.14 -4.42 21.98
CA PHE A 291 12.43 -4.91 23.16
C PHE A 291 11.86 -3.76 24.00
N SER A 292 10.88 -4.02 24.86
CA SER A 292 10.44 -3.01 25.81
C SER A 292 11.59 -2.54 26.69
N ASP A 293 11.79 -1.24 26.80
CA ASP A 293 12.83 -0.66 27.66
C ASP A 293 12.51 -0.85 29.15
N TYR A 294 11.23 -0.83 29.48
CA TYR A 294 10.71 -0.96 30.84
C TYR A 294 9.78 -2.18 30.96
N PRO A 295 10.30 -3.35 31.41
CA PRO A 295 9.45 -4.49 31.75
C PRO A 295 8.49 -4.14 32.88
N ILE A 296 7.26 -4.63 32.81
CA ILE A 296 6.26 -4.44 33.86
C ILE A 296 6.01 -5.75 34.64
N LYS A 297 5.70 -5.65 35.92
CA LYS A 297 5.35 -6.79 36.75
C LYS A 297 3.95 -7.29 36.38
N ALA A 298 3.82 -8.59 36.18
CA ALA A 298 2.51 -9.21 35.97
C ALA A 298 1.75 -9.34 37.32
N ASP A 299 0.41 -9.16 37.23
CA ASP A 299 -0.44 -9.54 38.36
C ASP A 299 -0.54 -11.06 38.53
N ALA A 300 -1.18 -11.54 39.58
CA ALA A 300 -1.26 -12.97 39.89
C ALA A 300 -2.01 -13.79 38.83
N ASP A 301 -3.02 -13.20 38.18
CA ASP A 301 -3.82 -13.88 37.19
C ASP A 301 -3.09 -13.94 35.86
N MET A 302 -2.49 -12.85 35.44
CA MET A 302 -1.62 -12.77 34.29
C MET A 302 -0.43 -13.73 34.43
N LYS A 303 0.25 -13.74 35.59
CA LYS A 303 1.35 -14.66 35.87
C LYS A 303 0.93 -16.12 35.67
N ARG A 304 -0.20 -16.53 36.25
CA ARG A 304 -0.72 -17.90 36.13
C ARG A 304 -1.03 -18.27 34.68
N GLN A 305 -1.60 -17.33 33.93
CA GLN A 305 -1.93 -17.53 32.52
C GLN A 305 -0.66 -17.65 31.66
N LEU A 306 0.35 -16.82 31.89
CA LEU A 306 1.62 -16.85 31.17
C LEU A 306 2.41 -18.12 31.48
N GLN A 307 2.46 -18.55 32.74
CA GLN A 307 3.06 -19.84 33.12
C GLN A 307 2.45 -21.03 32.37
N LYS A 308 1.11 -21.04 32.25
CA LYS A 308 0.39 -22.06 31.49
C LYS A 308 0.72 -21.95 29.99
N ALA A 309 0.76 -20.73 29.45
CA ALA A 309 0.99 -20.49 28.03
C ALA A 309 2.43 -20.81 27.58
N PHE A 310 3.41 -20.57 28.44
CA PHE A 310 4.83 -20.80 28.18
C PHE A 310 5.36 -22.12 28.72
N ALA A 311 4.49 -22.98 29.24
CA ALA A 311 4.93 -24.28 29.78
C ALA A 311 5.75 -25.08 28.76
N GLY A 312 7.01 -25.39 29.08
CA GLY A 312 7.91 -26.12 28.19
C GLY A 312 8.57 -25.28 27.08
N LEU A 313 8.31 -23.97 27.03
CA LEU A 313 8.99 -23.06 26.10
C LEU A 313 10.40 -22.76 26.62
N ALA A 314 11.41 -22.89 25.77
CA ALA A 314 12.78 -22.44 25.99
C ALA A 314 13.17 -21.48 24.87
N ILE A 315 13.92 -20.46 25.16
CA ILE A 315 14.45 -19.49 24.20
C ILE A 315 15.97 -19.73 24.08
N GLU A 316 16.41 -20.13 22.90
CA GLU A 316 17.81 -20.47 22.62
C GLU A 316 18.74 -19.26 22.75
N GLN A 317 18.26 -18.06 22.43
CA GLN A 317 19.03 -16.81 22.49
C GLN A 317 18.85 -16.04 23.82
N SER A 318 18.43 -16.70 24.88
CA SER A 318 18.17 -16.07 26.19
C SER A 318 19.35 -15.23 26.72
N ASP A 319 20.58 -15.71 26.56
CA ASP A 319 21.79 -14.99 27.01
C ASP A 319 21.98 -13.66 26.29
N LYS A 320 21.66 -13.59 24.99
CA LYS A 320 21.75 -12.36 24.22
C LYS A 320 20.71 -11.35 24.67
N ILE A 321 19.49 -11.81 24.97
CA ILE A 321 18.42 -10.94 25.46
C ILE A 321 18.77 -10.47 26.88
N ASN A 322 19.22 -11.36 27.76
CA ASN A 322 19.61 -11.03 29.14
C ASN A 322 20.76 -10.01 29.18
N ALA A 323 21.71 -10.08 28.24
CA ALA A 323 22.81 -9.13 28.13
C ALA A 323 22.32 -7.67 27.87
N ILE A 324 21.19 -7.50 27.19
CA ILE A 324 20.57 -6.17 26.96
C ILE A 324 20.14 -5.53 28.29
N TYR A 325 19.78 -6.35 29.27
CA TYR A 325 19.27 -5.93 30.59
C TYR A 325 20.32 -6.14 31.71
N GLU A 326 21.56 -5.75 31.46
CA GLU A 326 22.67 -5.82 32.43
C GLU A 326 22.96 -7.24 32.95
N GLY A 327 22.67 -8.27 32.16
CA GLY A 327 22.84 -9.66 32.51
C GLY A 327 21.83 -10.22 33.51
N LYS A 328 20.75 -9.46 33.80
CA LYS A 328 19.62 -9.98 34.57
C LYS A 328 18.94 -11.09 33.79
N ASP A 329 18.51 -12.14 34.47
CA ASP A 329 17.77 -13.24 33.85
C ASP A 329 16.29 -12.83 33.53
N ILE A 330 16.16 -11.93 32.56
CA ILE A 330 14.86 -11.36 32.14
C ILE A 330 14.02 -12.41 31.41
N VAL A 331 14.65 -13.25 30.59
CA VAL A 331 13.93 -14.26 29.80
C VAL A 331 13.25 -15.27 30.73
N SER A 332 13.92 -15.78 31.73
CA SER A 332 13.30 -16.69 32.71
C SER A 332 12.14 -16.01 33.47
N GLN A 333 12.26 -14.73 33.82
CA GLN A 333 11.17 -13.99 34.44
C GLN A 333 9.95 -13.85 33.53
N VAL A 334 10.16 -13.62 32.22
CA VAL A 334 9.10 -13.59 31.24
C VAL A 334 8.42 -14.95 31.11
N LEU A 335 9.20 -16.02 30.94
CA LEU A 335 8.68 -17.38 30.78
C LEU A 335 7.97 -17.90 32.03
N ASN A 336 8.40 -17.48 33.21
CA ASN A 336 7.72 -17.73 34.48
C ASN A 336 6.50 -16.83 34.71
N GLY A 337 6.22 -15.89 33.79
CA GLY A 337 5.12 -14.95 33.89
C GLY A 337 5.27 -13.90 34.98
N ASP A 338 6.47 -13.69 35.52
CA ASP A 338 6.73 -12.69 36.57
C ASP A 338 6.63 -11.26 36.05
N ILE A 339 7.06 -11.09 34.81
CA ILE A 339 7.04 -9.82 34.09
C ILE A 339 6.51 -9.98 32.68
N LEU A 340 6.02 -8.85 32.10
CA LEU A 340 5.78 -8.71 30.69
C LEU A 340 6.90 -7.88 30.06
N LEU A 341 7.31 -8.29 28.87
CA LEU A 341 8.32 -7.66 28.06
C LEU A 341 7.97 -7.91 26.58
N LEU A 342 7.70 -6.88 25.79
CA LEU A 342 7.41 -7.08 24.37
C LEU A 342 8.69 -7.51 23.63
N PRO A 343 8.68 -8.64 22.94
CA PRO A 343 9.81 -9.07 22.12
C PRO A 343 9.89 -8.27 20.82
N ASN A 344 11.04 -8.25 20.20
CA ASN A 344 11.34 -7.44 19.03
C ASN A 344 10.78 -8.01 17.70
N ASN A 345 10.11 -9.14 17.74
CA ASN A 345 9.35 -9.71 16.64
C ASN A 345 7.83 -9.47 16.76
N LEU A 346 7.37 -8.72 17.79
CA LEU A 346 5.98 -8.31 17.91
C LEU A 346 5.78 -6.90 17.34
N TYR A 347 5.05 -6.83 16.23
CA TYR A 347 4.68 -5.61 15.54
C TYR A 347 3.26 -5.22 15.94
N ILE A 348 3.07 -3.96 16.35
CA ILE A 348 1.75 -3.43 16.72
C ILE A 348 1.43 -2.29 15.76
N TRP A 349 0.54 -2.55 14.81
CA TRP A 349 0.15 -1.58 13.80
C TRP A 349 -1.29 -1.15 14.00
N ALA A 350 -1.60 0.09 13.69
CA ALA A 350 -2.94 0.60 13.89
C ALA A 350 -3.41 1.48 12.72
N THR A 351 -4.74 1.58 12.54
CA THR A 351 -5.36 2.58 11.68
C THR A 351 -6.06 3.63 12.52
N MET A 352 -6.08 4.86 12.00
CA MET A 352 -6.77 5.98 12.61
C MET A 352 -7.47 6.81 11.53
N ASN A 353 -8.79 7.00 11.67
CA ASN A 353 -9.50 8.04 10.95
C ASN A 353 -9.43 9.34 11.75
N THR A 354 -9.16 10.44 11.05
CA THR A 354 -9.06 11.76 11.69
C THR A 354 -10.39 12.51 11.73
N SER A 355 -11.38 12.07 10.95
CA SER A 355 -12.62 12.79 10.67
C SER A 355 -13.78 12.61 11.67
N ASP A 356 -13.75 11.60 12.53
CA ASP A 356 -14.89 11.28 13.38
C ASP A 356 -14.96 12.20 14.61
N GLN A 357 -16.13 12.80 14.84
CA GLN A 357 -16.37 13.74 15.96
C GLN A 357 -16.49 13.03 17.33
N SER A 358 -16.69 11.71 17.35
CA SER A 358 -16.89 10.90 18.57
C SER A 358 -15.62 10.18 19.03
N LEU A 359 -14.44 10.71 18.71
CA LEU A 359 -13.17 10.05 18.98
C LEU A 359 -12.60 10.41 20.34
N PHE A 360 -11.91 9.44 20.96
CA PHE A 360 -11.11 9.72 22.14
C PHE A 360 -9.80 10.40 21.72
N PRO A 361 -9.43 11.52 22.37
CA PRO A 361 -8.16 12.16 22.08
C PRO A 361 -7.01 11.25 22.51
N ILE A 362 -6.07 11.06 21.61
CA ILE A 362 -4.82 10.35 21.93
C ILE A 362 -3.84 11.35 22.52
N ASP A 363 -3.38 11.10 23.75
CA ASP A 363 -2.46 11.99 24.44
C ASP A 363 -1.05 12.01 23.84
N SER A 364 -0.25 13.00 24.18
CA SER A 364 1.09 13.19 23.63
C SER A 364 2.08 12.10 24.06
N ALA A 365 1.89 11.54 25.26
CA ALA A 365 2.75 10.48 25.77
C ALA A 365 2.51 9.16 25.01
N PHE A 366 1.26 8.88 24.62
CA PHE A 366 0.94 7.76 23.74
C PHE A 366 1.48 8.00 22.33
N LYS A 367 1.27 9.20 21.77
CA LYS A 367 1.70 9.54 20.41
C LYS A 367 3.19 9.35 20.17
N ARG A 368 4.05 9.69 21.12
CA ARG A 368 5.51 9.63 20.99
C ARG A 368 6.08 8.20 20.85
N ARG A 369 5.29 7.18 21.18
CA ARG A 369 5.69 5.77 21.15
C ARG A 369 5.39 5.10 19.81
N TRP A 370 4.81 5.84 18.89
CA TRP A 370 4.38 5.34 17.59
C TRP A 370 5.04 6.12 16.47
N ASP A 371 5.38 5.42 15.41
CA ASP A 371 5.67 6.03 14.13
C ASP A 371 4.36 6.33 13.41
N TRP A 372 4.29 7.47 12.74
CA TRP A 372 3.08 7.97 12.12
C TRP A 372 3.23 8.01 10.60
N THR A 373 2.38 7.27 9.91
CA THR A 373 2.35 7.25 8.45
C THR A 373 1.07 7.90 7.95
N TYR A 374 1.24 9.05 7.31
CA TYR A 374 0.12 9.72 6.65
C TYR A 374 -0.23 9.01 5.35
N MET A 375 -1.52 8.70 5.18
CA MET A 375 -2.09 8.11 3.97
C MET A 375 -2.77 9.20 3.15
N PRO A 376 -2.10 9.75 2.14
CA PRO A 376 -2.66 10.85 1.34
C PRO A 376 -3.83 10.37 0.48
N ILE A 377 -4.70 11.30 0.13
CA ILE A 377 -5.72 11.09 -0.89
C ILE A 377 -4.99 11.09 -2.24
N SER A 378 -5.00 9.97 -2.92
CA SER A 378 -4.33 9.78 -4.21
C SER A 378 -5.21 9.01 -5.19
N ASN A 379 -4.95 9.20 -6.48
CA ASN A 379 -5.59 8.39 -7.52
C ASN A 379 -5.03 6.97 -7.46
N ALA A 380 -5.90 6.00 -7.23
CA ALA A 380 -5.53 4.58 -7.23
C ALA A 380 -5.48 3.96 -8.64
N GLU A 381 -5.64 4.78 -9.70
CA GLU A 381 -5.57 4.38 -11.13
C GLU A 381 -6.49 3.18 -11.48
N LYS A 382 -7.60 3.04 -10.76
CA LYS A 382 -8.59 1.98 -11.03
C LYS A 382 -9.59 2.39 -12.12
N HIS A 383 -9.56 3.66 -12.56
CA HIS A 383 -10.46 4.22 -13.57
C HIS A 383 -11.95 3.97 -13.26
N TRP A 384 -12.32 4.09 -11.99
CA TRP A 384 -13.70 3.96 -11.58
C TRP A 384 -14.54 5.11 -12.08
N VAL A 385 -15.80 4.80 -12.40
CA VAL A 385 -16.78 5.78 -12.89
C VAL A 385 -18.04 5.75 -12.03
N ILE A 386 -18.73 6.89 -11.96
CA ILE A 386 -20.07 7.00 -11.40
C ILE A 386 -21.04 6.80 -12.56
N GLY A 387 -21.85 5.75 -12.52
CA GLY A 387 -22.87 5.45 -13.53
C GLY A 387 -24.21 6.04 -13.12
N VAL A 388 -24.76 6.94 -13.95
CA VAL A 388 -26.03 7.63 -13.74
C VAL A 388 -26.72 7.79 -15.08
N ASP A 389 -27.96 7.31 -15.21
CA ASP A 389 -28.85 7.45 -16.40
C ASP A 389 -28.15 7.15 -17.75
N GLY A 390 -27.37 6.06 -17.77
CA GLY A 390 -26.59 5.65 -18.94
C GLY A 390 -25.30 6.43 -19.18
N ASN A 391 -25.06 7.51 -18.47
CA ASN A 391 -23.83 8.30 -18.51
C ASN A 391 -22.81 7.82 -17.47
N ASN A 392 -21.53 7.98 -17.79
CA ASN A 392 -20.43 7.70 -16.89
C ASN A 392 -19.66 8.98 -16.56
N TYR A 393 -19.37 9.19 -15.28
CA TYR A 393 -18.61 10.33 -14.78
C TYR A 393 -17.33 9.84 -14.09
N ASP A 394 -16.21 10.51 -14.27
CA ASP A 394 -14.94 10.11 -13.68
C ASP A 394 -14.95 10.26 -12.15
N TRP A 395 -14.67 9.15 -11.44
CA TRP A 395 -14.67 9.12 -10.00
C TRP A 395 -13.55 9.96 -9.40
N TRP A 396 -12.35 9.96 -10.01
CA TRP A 396 -11.25 10.75 -9.49
C TRP A 396 -11.48 12.25 -9.67
N GLN A 397 -11.99 12.66 -10.84
CA GLN A 397 -12.36 14.04 -11.07
C GLN A 397 -13.42 14.52 -10.07
N PHE A 398 -14.40 13.66 -9.73
CA PHE A 398 -15.35 13.96 -8.67
C PHE A 398 -14.66 14.19 -7.34
N LEU A 399 -13.73 13.28 -6.92
CA LEU A 399 -13.02 13.40 -5.67
C LEU A 399 -12.18 14.67 -5.58
N GLU A 400 -11.47 15.04 -6.64
CA GLU A 400 -10.68 16.28 -6.66
C GLU A 400 -11.58 17.50 -6.41
N LYS A 401 -12.68 17.60 -7.15
CA LYS A 401 -13.58 18.75 -7.02
C LYS A 401 -14.33 18.80 -5.71
N ILE A 402 -14.84 17.68 -5.22
CA ILE A 402 -15.55 17.68 -3.94
C ILE A 402 -14.61 17.92 -2.77
N ASN A 403 -13.39 17.38 -2.81
CA ASN A 403 -12.41 17.61 -1.75
C ASN A 403 -11.90 19.07 -1.70
N GLU A 404 -11.80 19.73 -2.84
CA GLU A 404 -11.56 21.17 -2.92
C GLU A 404 -12.69 21.95 -2.24
N LYS A 405 -13.95 21.57 -2.52
CA LYS A 405 -15.13 22.17 -1.89
C LYS A 405 -15.18 21.91 -0.39
N ILE A 406 -14.91 20.69 0.05
CA ILE A 406 -14.85 20.36 1.47
C ILE A 406 -13.78 21.22 2.16
N GLY A 407 -12.58 21.30 1.61
CA GLY A 407 -11.49 22.08 2.18
C GLY A 407 -11.83 23.55 2.28
N SER A 408 -12.39 24.16 1.22
CA SER A 408 -12.76 25.60 1.21
C SER A 408 -13.90 25.94 2.13
N THR A 409 -14.88 25.04 2.30
CA THR A 409 -16.08 25.30 3.14
C THR A 409 -15.83 24.99 4.60
N THR A 410 -15.18 23.86 4.90
CA THR A 410 -15.05 23.37 6.28
C THR A 410 -13.72 23.72 6.93
N ASN A 411 -12.72 24.08 6.14
CA ASN A 411 -11.32 24.24 6.54
C ASN A 411 -10.77 22.98 7.26
N SER A 412 -11.30 21.80 6.92
CA SER A 412 -10.94 20.51 7.52
C SER A 412 -10.45 19.54 6.45
N GLU A 413 -9.21 19.10 6.59
CA GLU A 413 -8.63 18.04 5.75
C GLU A 413 -9.24 16.66 6.09
N ASP A 414 -9.69 16.50 7.32
CA ASP A 414 -10.17 15.22 7.84
C ASP A 414 -11.50 14.79 7.25
N LYS A 415 -12.35 15.76 6.84
CA LYS A 415 -13.66 15.50 6.23
C LYS A 415 -13.58 15.14 4.74
N LYS A 416 -12.40 15.17 4.13
CA LYS A 416 -12.17 14.82 2.73
C LYS A 416 -12.38 13.33 2.46
N LEU A 417 -12.65 12.98 1.22
CA LEU A 417 -12.94 11.62 0.78
C LEU A 417 -11.70 11.02 0.09
N GLY A 418 -11.30 9.82 0.51
CA GLY A 418 -10.29 9.02 -0.18
C GLY A 418 -10.88 8.21 -1.33
N TYR A 419 -10.02 7.70 -2.20
CA TYR A 419 -10.40 6.97 -3.41
C TYR A 419 -11.35 5.78 -3.16
N PHE A 420 -11.12 5.05 -2.07
CA PHE A 420 -11.89 3.85 -1.70
C PHE A 420 -13.08 4.13 -0.77
N PHE A 421 -13.48 5.39 -0.62
CA PHE A 421 -14.63 5.76 0.20
C PHE A 421 -15.93 5.10 -0.28
N CYS A 422 -16.14 5.08 -1.60
CA CYS A 422 -17.21 4.33 -2.23
C CYS A 422 -16.62 3.31 -3.21
N LYS A 423 -16.72 2.02 -2.86
CA LYS A 423 -16.14 0.96 -3.67
C LYS A 423 -17.01 0.68 -4.90
N ALA A 424 -16.39 0.73 -6.08
CA ALA A 424 -17.05 0.36 -7.33
C ALA A 424 -17.29 -1.16 -7.43
N GLN A 425 -18.35 -1.55 -8.10
CA GLN A 425 -18.59 -2.91 -8.56
C GLN A 425 -18.31 -2.94 -10.07
N ASN A 426 -17.42 -3.81 -10.50
CA ASN A 426 -16.98 -3.89 -11.90
C ASN A 426 -16.53 -2.53 -12.50
N GLY A 427 -15.87 -1.72 -11.68
CA GLY A 427 -15.41 -0.38 -12.10
C GLY A 427 -16.48 0.71 -12.07
N ILE A 428 -17.74 0.40 -11.76
CA ILE A 428 -18.85 1.34 -11.75
C ILE A 428 -19.38 1.52 -10.32
N ILE A 429 -19.52 2.77 -9.88
CA ILE A 429 -20.25 3.19 -8.70
C ILE A 429 -21.68 3.53 -9.17
N SER A 430 -22.66 2.71 -8.80
CA SER A 430 -24.06 2.96 -9.18
C SER A 430 -24.60 4.23 -8.52
N ALA A 431 -25.58 4.88 -9.14
CA ALA A 431 -26.28 6.04 -8.57
C ALA A 431 -26.79 5.77 -7.16
N LYS A 432 -27.30 4.57 -6.88
CA LYS A 432 -27.74 4.15 -5.55
C LYS A 432 -26.62 4.12 -4.54
N ALA A 433 -25.46 3.56 -4.89
CA ALA A 433 -24.30 3.51 -4.00
C ALA A 433 -23.71 4.90 -3.78
N PHE A 434 -23.70 5.73 -4.81
CA PHE A 434 -23.23 7.10 -4.77
C PHE A 434 -24.10 7.96 -3.84
N VAL A 435 -25.42 7.95 -4.01
CA VAL A 435 -26.34 8.70 -3.13
C VAL A 435 -26.28 8.17 -1.70
N GLY A 436 -26.40 6.86 -1.51
CA GLY A 436 -26.49 6.27 -0.18
C GLY A 436 -25.20 6.33 0.66
N LYS A 437 -24.05 6.51 0.03
CA LYS A 437 -22.77 6.60 0.74
C LYS A 437 -22.15 8.00 0.65
N VAL A 438 -22.01 8.52 -0.57
CA VAL A 438 -21.26 9.75 -0.80
C VAL A 438 -22.13 10.97 -0.51
N ILE A 439 -23.28 11.11 -1.18
CA ILE A 439 -24.20 12.24 -0.96
C ILE A 439 -24.67 12.24 0.50
N PHE A 440 -25.00 11.08 1.07
CA PHE A 440 -25.39 10.94 2.46
C PHE A 440 -24.32 11.48 3.41
N TYR A 441 -23.06 11.08 3.22
CA TYR A 441 -21.93 11.57 4.01
C TYR A 441 -21.74 13.08 3.88
N LEU A 442 -21.75 13.57 2.63
CA LEU A 442 -21.62 15.01 2.37
C LEU A 442 -22.73 15.79 3.05
N TRP A 443 -23.96 15.27 3.02
CA TRP A 443 -25.12 15.92 3.61
C TRP A 443 -25.08 15.92 5.13
N ASN A 444 -24.84 14.76 5.76
CA ASN A 444 -24.98 14.60 7.22
C ASN A 444 -23.71 14.96 8.00
N ASP A 445 -22.54 14.71 7.45
CA ASP A 445 -21.29 14.79 8.22
C ASP A 445 -20.39 15.96 7.78
N VAL A 446 -20.53 16.42 6.52
CA VAL A 446 -19.66 17.46 5.98
C VAL A 446 -20.32 18.83 6.00
N PHE A 447 -21.44 19.00 5.30
CA PHE A 447 -22.03 20.32 5.03
C PHE A 447 -23.18 20.70 5.97
N LYS A 448 -23.64 19.81 6.84
CA LYS A 448 -24.75 20.05 7.76
C LYS A 448 -24.56 21.32 8.62
N ASP A 449 -23.38 21.46 9.21
CA ASP A 449 -23.04 22.57 10.11
C ASP A 449 -22.76 23.89 9.37
N TYR A 450 -22.69 23.85 8.04
CA TYR A 450 -22.39 24.99 7.16
C TYR A 450 -23.62 25.46 6.38
N GLU A 451 -24.83 25.11 6.83
CA GLU A 451 -26.13 25.53 6.29
C GLU A 451 -26.31 25.26 4.79
N PHE A 452 -25.46 24.44 4.17
CA PHE A 452 -25.46 24.09 2.73
C PHE A 452 -25.46 25.34 1.82
N VAL A 453 -24.69 26.32 2.14
CA VAL A 453 -24.59 27.59 1.38
C VAL A 453 -23.93 27.37 0.02
N ASP A 454 -23.23 26.26 -0.18
CA ASP A 454 -22.52 25.99 -1.44
C ASP A 454 -23.50 25.69 -2.59
N ALA A 455 -23.22 26.29 -3.74
CA ALA A 455 -24.00 26.15 -4.97
C ALA A 455 -24.14 24.69 -5.47
N ILE A 456 -23.32 23.75 -5.00
CA ILE A 456 -23.44 22.33 -5.33
C ILE A 456 -24.79 21.72 -4.91
N PHE A 457 -25.43 22.31 -3.89
CA PHE A 457 -26.76 21.91 -3.42
C PHE A 457 -27.89 22.79 -3.93
N ASN A 458 -27.73 23.44 -5.09
CA ASN A 458 -28.81 24.19 -5.73
C ASN A 458 -29.61 23.29 -6.66
N ASP A 459 -30.93 23.38 -6.59
CA ASP A 459 -31.86 22.76 -7.54
C ASP A 459 -32.09 23.68 -8.75
N VAL A 460 -32.71 23.15 -9.81
CA VAL A 460 -32.98 23.87 -11.06
C VAL A 460 -33.81 25.12 -10.84
N ASP A 461 -34.77 25.11 -9.90
CA ASP A 461 -35.62 26.21 -9.53
C ASP A 461 -34.99 27.24 -8.58
N GLY A 462 -33.69 27.07 -8.27
CA GLY A 462 -32.99 27.91 -7.30
C GLY A 462 -33.24 27.54 -5.85
N SER A 463 -34.11 26.55 -5.57
CA SER A 463 -34.29 26.00 -4.24
C SER A 463 -33.13 25.08 -3.84
N LYS A 464 -33.11 24.69 -2.59
CA LYS A 464 -32.12 23.75 -2.08
C LYS A 464 -32.38 22.33 -2.59
N LEU A 465 -31.35 21.70 -3.12
CA LEU A 465 -31.33 20.27 -3.46
C LEU A 465 -31.17 19.46 -2.16
N SER A 466 -32.30 19.28 -1.43
CA SER A 466 -32.29 18.51 -0.19
C SER A 466 -32.08 17.02 -0.43
N PHE A 467 -31.59 16.31 0.60
CA PHE A 467 -31.29 14.88 0.48
C PHE A 467 -32.47 14.03 0.04
N GLU A 468 -33.69 14.38 0.48
CA GLU A 468 -34.93 13.70 0.10
C GLU A 468 -35.22 13.77 -1.40
N LYS A 469 -34.79 14.86 -2.08
CA LYS A 469 -35.00 15.02 -3.54
C LYS A 469 -34.22 14.05 -4.40
N PHE A 470 -33.24 13.34 -3.84
CA PHE A 470 -32.55 12.25 -4.53
C PHE A 470 -33.34 10.95 -4.57
N TYR A 471 -34.52 10.91 -3.94
CA TYR A 471 -35.38 9.74 -3.89
C TYR A 471 -36.78 10.03 -4.40
N THR A 472 -37.43 9.05 -5.03
CA THR A 472 -38.84 9.16 -5.39
C THR A 472 -39.70 9.13 -4.13
N SER A 473 -40.75 9.94 -4.09
CA SER A 473 -41.73 9.97 -3.01
C SER A 473 -42.93 9.02 -3.21
N GLU A 474 -42.97 8.32 -4.35
CA GLU A 474 -44.08 7.47 -4.74
C GLU A 474 -43.71 5.98 -4.60
N GLY A 475 -44.56 5.22 -3.94
CA GLY A 475 -44.47 3.76 -3.82
C GLY A 475 -43.94 3.24 -2.47
N LEU A 476 -43.91 1.89 -2.34
CA LEU A 476 -43.43 1.20 -1.13
C LEU A 476 -41.88 1.15 -1.03
N MET A 477 -41.17 1.39 -2.12
CA MET A 477 -39.72 1.47 -2.15
C MET A 477 -39.32 2.79 -2.82
N SER A 478 -38.45 3.54 -2.16
CA SER A 478 -37.84 4.73 -2.74
C SER A 478 -36.79 4.36 -3.79
N GLU A 479 -36.92 4.89 -4.99
CA GLU A 479 -35.95 4.77 -6.07
C GLU A 479 -35.10 6.04 -6.17
N ILE A 480 -33.92 5.93 -6.75
CA ILE A 480 -33.04 7.09 -6.96
C ILE A 480 -33.56 7.92 -8.13
N VAL A 481 -33.67 9.22 -7.92
CA VAL A 481 -33.94 10.19 -8.98
C VAL A 481 -32.62 10.56 -9.66
N GLU A 482 -32.23 9.79 -10.69
CA GLU A 482 -30.91 9.88 -11.33
C GLU A 482 -30.65 11.29 -11.89
N GLY A 483 -31.64 11.98 -12.44
CA GLY A 483 -31.52 13.36 -12.89
C GLY A 483 -31.12 14.37 -11.81
N LYS A 484 -31.40 14.08 -10.51
CA LYS A 484 -30.90 14.91 -9.40
C LYS A 484 -29.42 14.62 -9.09
N VAL A 485 -28.98 13.38 -9.32
CA VAL A 485 -27.56 13.01 -9.21
C VAL A 485 -26.75 13.69 -10.33
N GLU A 486 -27.26 13.68 -11.56
CA GLU A 486 -26.64 14.42 -12.67
C GLU A 486 -26.56 15.92 -12.40
N LEU A 487 -27.64 16.51 -11.88
CA LEU A 487 -27.67 17.93 -11.50
C LEU A 487 -26.57 18.24 -10.47
N PHE A 488 -26.42 17.38 -9.45
CA PHE A 488 -25.38 17.55 -8.43
C PHE A 488 -23.97 17.49 -9.03
N LEU A 489 -23.70 16.51 -9.92
CA LEU A 489 -22.43 16.39 -10.64
C LEU A 489 -22.17 17.61 -11.53
N LYS A 490 -23.19 18.10 -12.22
CA LYS A 490 -23.13 19.31 -13.05
C LYS A 490 -22.85 20.57 -12.22
N ASN A 491 -23.44 20.69 -11.02
CA ASN A 491 -23.16 21.79 -10.11
C ASN A 491 -21.68 21.79 -9.67
N LEU A 492 -21.06 20.62 -9.59
CA LEU A 492 -19.61 20.44 -9.39
C LEU A 492 -18.79 20.66 -10.67
N LYS A 493 -19.42 20.98 -11.81
CA LYS A 493 -18.78 21.13 -13.13
C LYS A 493 -18.06 19.85 -13.57
N ILE A 494 -18.70 18.70 -13.35
CA ILE A 494 -18.23 17.41 -13.82
C ILE A 494 -19.09 17.02 -15.00
N GLU A 495 -18.46 16.87 -16.16
CA GLU A 495 -19.12 16.45 -17.38
C GLU A 495 -19.06 14.92 -17.53
N PRO A 496 -20.09 14.31 -18.15
CA PRO A 496 -20.03 12.89 -18.46
C PRO A 496 -18.84 12.59 -19.37
N ILE A 497 -18.21 11.46 -19.13
CA ILE A 497 -17.20 10.93 -20.05
C ILE A 497 -17.92 10.65 -21.35
N LYS A 498 -17.66 11.44 -22.39
CA LYS A 498 -18.22 11.18 -23.71
C LYS A 498 -17.87 9.74 -24.09
N ALA A 499 -18.88 8.91 -24.32
CA ALA A 499 -18.67 7.68 -25.06
C ALA A 499 -17.99 8.10 -26.37
N ILE A 500 -16.83 7.52 -26.65
CA ILE A 500 -16.21 7.74 -27.96
C ILE A 500 -17.12 7.00 -28.95
N GLU A 501 -18.18 7.67 -29.41
CA GLU A 501 -18.81 7.35 -30.65
C GLU A 501 -17.78 7.62 -31.75
N ASP A 502 -17.61 6.68 -32.65
CA ASP A 502 -16.85 6.83 -33.89
C ASP A 502 -17.48 7.94 -34.71
N GLU A 503 -17.32 9.19 -34.34
CA GLU A 503 -17.58 10.32 -35.21
C GLU A 503 -16.26 10.80 -35.80
N ASN A 504 -16.05 10.43 -37.05
CA ASN A 504 -15.21 11.17 -37.97
C ASN A 504 -15.84 12.56 -38.17
N GLU A 505 -15.59 13.49 -37.27
CA GLU A 505 -15.75 14.90 -37.63
C GLU A 505 -14.56 15.32 -38.49
N ILE A 506 -14.82 15.39 -39.79
CA ILE A 506 -13.99 16.11 -40.75
C ILE A 506 -14.20 17.60 -40.45
N ILE A 507 -13.22 18.21 -39.77
CA ILE A 507 -13.16 19.66 -39.65
C ILE A 507 -12.35 20.16 -40.87
N GLU A 508 -13.00 20.76 -41.84
CA GLU A 508 -12.35 21.53 -42.90
C GLU A 508 -12.05 22.94 -42.37
N ASP A 509 -10.80 23.40 -42.51
CA ASP A 509 -10.47 24.80 -42.29
C ASP A 509 -11.00 25.67 -43.44
N GLU A 510 -10.95 26.99 -43.25
CA GLU A 510 -11.47 27.95 -44.24
C GLU A 510 -10.74 27.89 -45.61
N ASP A 511 -9.66 27.09 -45.71
CA ASP A 511 -8.86 26.86 -46.90
C ASP A 511 -8.98 25.44 -47.48
N GLY A 512 -9.85 24.56 -46.90
CA GLY A 512 -10.15 23.23 -47.45
C GLY A 512 -9.08 22.17 -47.17
N ASN A 513 -8.22 22.35 -46.14
CA ASN A 513 -7.21 21.36 -45.71
C ASN A 513 -7.62 20.68 -44.42
N THR A 514 -7.47 19.36 -44.39
CA THR A 514 -7.67 18.54 -43.19
C THR A 514 -6.53 18.73 -42.20
N VAL A 515 -6.83 19.23 -40.98
CA VAL A 515 -5.85 19.34 -39.88
C VAL A 515 -6.12 18.24 -38.88
N GLU A 516 -5.19 17.27 -38.75
CA GLU A 516 -5.21 16.25 -37.72
C GLU A 516 -4.70 16.80 -36.37
N SER A 517 -5.54 16.76 -35.35
CA SER A 517 -5.13 17.04 -33.96
C SER A 517 -4.41 15.85 -33.37
N SER A 518 -3.15 16.07 -32.94
CA SER A 518 -2.25 15.12 -32.33
C SER A 518 -2.68 14.61 -30.95
N SER A 519 -2.60 13.33 -30.77
CA SER A 519 -2.14 12.52 -29.65
C SER A 519 -3.15 11.61 -28.96
N ARG A 520 -3.39 10.46 -29.59
CA ARG A 520 -3.49 9.15 -28.90
C ARG A 520 -2.93 8.11 -29.83
N ASN A 521 -2.00 7.30 -29.32
CA ASN A 521 -1.30 6.27 -30.08
C ASN A 521 -2.29 5.16 -30.48
N HIS A 522 -2.98 5.34 -31.61
CA HIS A 522 -3.89 4.37 -32.23
C HIS A 522 -3.11 3.42 -33.12
N ASP A 523 -2.28 2.56 -32.48
CA ASP A 523 -1.61 1.50 -33.24
C ASP A 523 -2.67 0.63 -33.93
N LYS A 524 -2.59 0.53 -35.24
CA LYS A 524 -3.35 -0.41 -36.06
C LYS A 524 -2.47 -1.56 -36.48
N PHE A 525 -3.07 -2.69 -36.75
CA PHE A 525 -2.38 -3.92 -37.15
C PHE A 525 -3.08 -4.52 -38.37
N THR A 526 -2.34 -5.23 -39.20
CA THR A 526 -2.87 -6.12 -40.24
C THR A 526 -2.51 -7.55 -39.95
N VAL A 527 -3.42 -8.46 -40.25
CA VAL A 527 -3.24 -9.91 -40.14
C VAL A 527 -3.22 -10.48 -41.58
N ASN A 528 -2.12 -11.11 -41.99
CA ASN A 528 -1.89 -11.66 -43.34
C ASN A 528 -2.21 -10.67 -44.46
N ASP A 529 -1.84 -9.38 -44.28
CA ASP A 529 -2.11 -8.29 -45.20
C ASP A 529 -3.63 -8.11 -45.56
N GLY A 530 -4.48 -8.55 -44.62
CA GLY A 530 -5.93 -8.42 -44.68
C GLY A 530 -6.44 -7.07 -44.13
N VAL A 531 -7.65 -7.07 -43.56
CA VAL A 531 -8.28 -5.89 -42.99
C VAL A 531 -7.52 -5.33 -41.81
N GLU A 532 -7.35 -4.01 -41.75
CA GLU A 532 -6.79 -3.32 -40.61
C GLU A 532 -7.67 -3.49 -39.37
N CYS A 533 -7.08 -3.80 -38.24
CA CYS A 533 -7.76 -3.92 -36.96
C CYS A 533 -7.05 -3.14 -35.85
N GLY A 534 -7.81 -2.66 -34.89
CA GLY A 534 -7.26 -2.05 -33.67
C GLY A 534 -6.78 -3.10 -32.69
N LYS A 535 -6.02 -2.67 -31.66
CA LYS A 535 -5.46 -3.52 -30.59
C LYS A 535 -6.48 -4.49 -29.99
N ASN A 536 -7.70 -4.05 -29.76
CA ASN A 536 -8.74 -4.84 -29.12
C ASN A 536 -9.34 -5.95 -30.01
N LYS A 537 -9.21 -5.86 -31.31
CA LYS A 537 -9.68 -6.86 -32.26
C LYS A 537 -8.55 -7.77 -32.78
N LEU A 538 -7.31 -7.48 -32.43
CA LEU A 538 -6.14 -8.19 -32.98
C LEU A 538 -6.19 -9.71 -32.70
N ALA A 539 -6.44 -10.11 -31.44
CA ALA A 539 -6.49 -11.52 -31.08
C ALA A 539 -7.61 -12.27 -31.82
N ILE A 540 -8.79 -11.68 -31.89
CA ILE A 540 -9.93 -12.33 -32.55
C ILE A 540 -9.71 -12.49 -34.06
N GLU A 541 -9.14 -11.47 -34.71
CA GLU A 541 -8.83 -11.56 -36.14
C GLU A 541 -7.71 -12.55 -36.43
N CYS A 542 -6.70 -12.67 -35.58
CA CYS A 542 -5.68 -13.70 -35.68
C CYS A 542 -6.26 -15.12 -35.56
N ILE A 543 -7.15 -15.35 -34.61
CA ILE A 543 -7.76 -16.67 -34.37
C ILE A 543 -8.72 -17.01 -35.52
N LYS A 544 -9.49 -16.05 -36.03
CA LYS A 544 -10.33 -16.26 -37.25
C LYS A 544 -9.50 -16.66 -38.45
N GLU A 545 -8.39 -15.99 -38.70
CA GLU A 545 -7.50 -16.31 -39.82
C GLU A 545 -6.84 -17.66 -39.59
N TYR A 546 -6.47 -18.02 -38.35
CA TYR A 546 -5.92 -19.35 -38.03
C TYR A 546 -6.93 -20.48 -38.33
N ILE A 547 -8.20 -20.30 -37.95
CA ILE A 547 -9.28 -21.27 -38.25
C ILE A 547 -9.46 -21.40 -39.77
N LYS A 548 -9.45 -20.30 -40.51
CA LYS A 548 -9.58 -20.28 -41.97
C LYS A 548 -8.42 -20.98 -42.66
N LEU A 549 -7.19 -20.87 -42.18
CA LEU A 549 -6.02 -21.52 -42.69
C LEU A 549 -5.96 -23.02 -42.36
N ASN A 550 -6.74 -23.47 -41.36
CA ASN A 550 -6.78 -24.89 -40.94
C ASN A 550 -8.21 -25.44 -41.05
N PRO A 551 -8.74 -25.67 -42.26
CA PRO A 551 -10.10 -26.17 -42.45
C PRO A 551 -10.31 -27.52 -41.74
N GLY A 552 -11.38 -27.58 -40.88
CA GLY A 552 -11.71 -28.79 -40.11
C GLY A 552 -11.06 -28.87 -38.74
N ILE A 553 -10.29 -27.86 -38.32
CA ILE A 553 -9.74 -27.81 -36.97
C ILE A 553 -10.88 -27.75 -35.94
N THR A 554 -10.74 -28.44 -34.84
CA THR A 554 -11.73 -28.44 -33.74
C THR A 554 -11.51 -27.27 -32.79
N ALA A 555 -12.56 -26.82 -32.11
CA ALA A 555 -12.45 -25.78 -31.10
C ALA A 555 -11.44 -26.12 -29.98
N GLN A 556 -11.34 -27.41 -29.61
CA GLN A 556 -10.37 -27.84 -28.60
C GLN A 556 -8.91 -27.72 -29.08
N GLU A 557 -8.64 -27.99 -30.36
CA GLU A 557 -7.31 -27.83 -30.94
C GLU A 557 -6.94 -26.34 -31.03
N VAL A 558 -7.87 -25.49 -31.43
CA VAL A 558 -7.68 -24.02 -31.43
C VAL A 558 -7.40 -23.53 -30.01
N TYR A 559 -8.20 -23.96 -29.03
CA TYR A 559 -7.99 -23.62 -27.63
C TYR A 559 -6.60 -24.03 -27.12
N ASN A 560 -6.21 -25.28 -27.35
CA ASN A 560 -4.92 -25.80 -26.90
C ASN A 560 -3.74 -25.05 -27.55
N THR A 561 -3.85 -24.77 -28.83
CA THR A 561 -2.80 -24.06 -29.59
C THR A 561 -2.63 -22.63 -29.06
N TRP A 562 -3.72 -21.88 -28.95
CA TRP A 562 -3.66 -20.47 -28.57
C TRP A 562 -3.44 -20.27 -27.07
N SER A 563 -3.93 -21.14 -26.20
CA SER A 563 -3.62 -21.10 -24.76
C SER A 563 -2.13 -21.37 -24.47
N SER A 564 -1.41 -22.03 -25.40
CA SER A 564 0.05 -22.24 -25.29
C SER A 564 0.87 -20.94 -25.34
N LEU A 565 0.27 -19.82 -25.79
CA LEU A 565 0.89 -18.49 -25.75
C LEU A 565 0.90 -17.88 -24.34
N GLY A 566 0.23 -18.52 -23.38
CA GLY A 566 0.06 -18.03 -22.01
C GLY A 566 -1.04 -16.97 -21.89
N ASN A 567 -1.19 -16.44 -20.67
CA ASN A 567 -2.18 -15.39 -20.38
C ASN A 567 -1.64 -14.00 -20.77
N ILE A 568 -1.63 -13.69 -22.06
CA ILE A 568 -1.21 -12.38 -22.60
C ILE A 568 -2.08 -11.27 -21.98
N VAL A 569 -3.38 -11.53 -21.91
CA VAL A 569 -4.38 -10.74 -21.17
C VAL A 569 -5.22 -11.69 -20.31
N PRO A 570 -5.83 -11.25 -19.21
CA PRO A 570 -6.74 -12.08 -18.43
C PRO A 570 -7.84 -12.67 -19.32
N HIS A 571 -8.08 -13.98 -19.18
CA HIS A 571 -9.07 -14.70 -19.98
C HIS A 571 -8.82 -14.67 -21.50
N PHE A 572 -7.57 -14.76 -21.90
CA PHE A 572 -7.12 -14.60 -23.29
C PHE A 572 -7.94 -15.43 -24.28
N ILE A 573 -8.14 -16.71 -24.00
CA ILE A 573 -9.03 -17.62 -24.74
C ILE A 573 -9.68 -18.60 -23.76
N GLU A 574 -10.97 -18.85 -23.90
CA GLU A 574 -11.73 -19.74 -23.02
C GLU A 574 -12.72 -20.61 -23.79
N SER A 575 -12.98 -21.82 -23.27
CA SER A 575 -14.10 -22.64 -23.72
C SER A 575 -15.42 -22.04 -23.20
N LYS A 576 -16.55 -22.49 -23.76
CA LYS A 576 -17.86 -22.08 -23.27
C LYS A 576 -18.08 -22.43 -21.81
N GLU A 577 -17.62 -23.59 -21.36
CA GLU A 577 -17.73 -24.03 -19.96
C GLU A 577 -16.96 -23.11 -19.00
N GLN A 578 -15.74 -22.71 -19.37
CA GLN A 578 -14.92 -21.79 -18.60
C GLN A 578 -15.55 -20.39 -18.56
N TYR A 579 -16.06 -19.92 -19.69
CA TYR A 579 -16.74 -18.63 -19.78
C TYR A 579 -18.02 -18.59 -18.95
N ASP A 580 -18.85 -19.65 -19.01
CA ASP A 580 -20.11 -19.76 -18.25
C ASP A 580 -19.84 -19.92 -16.74
N ALA A 581 -18.74 -20.55 -16.34
CA ALA A 581 -18.31 -20.73 -14.95
C ALA A 581 -17.72 -19.48 -14.29
N ARG A 582 -17.50 -18.39 -15.03
CA ARG A 582 -17.01 -17.15 -14.47
C ARG A 582 -17.97 -16.57 -13.45
N THR A 583 -17.42 -16.23 -12.29
CA THR A 583 -18.11 -15.52 -11.21
C THR A 583 -18.01 -14.00 -11.36
N ASP A 584 -17.06 -13.53 -12.19
CA ASP A 584 -16.93 -12.13 -12.56
C ASP A 584 -17.83 -11.83 -13.78
N ASN A 585 -18.68 -10.83 -13.65
CA ASN A 585 -19.56 -10.39 -14.75
C ASN A 585 -18.81 -9.58 -15.85
N SER A 586 -17.48 -9.63 -15.89
CA SER A 586 -16.69 -8.93 -16.93
C SER A 586 -16.69 -9.71 -18.25
N LYS A 587 -17.86 -9.87 -18.88
CA LYS A 587 -18.05 -10.56 -20.17
C LYS A 587 -17.49 -9.76 -21.36
N ARG A 588 -16.21 -9.35 -21.26
CA ARG A 588 -15.49 -8.61 -22.32
C ARG A 588 -14.74 -9.57 -23.22
N SER A 589 -15.46 -10.53 -23.79
CA SER A 589 -14.91 -11.49 -24.75
C SER A 589 -15.86 -11.61 -25.92
N ASP A 590 -15.32 -11.74 -27.11
CA ASP A 590 -16.06 -12.01 -28.33
C ASP A 590 -16.12 -13.52 -28.57
N ALA A 591 -17.27 -14.04 -28.98
CA ALA A 591 -17.44 -15.44 -29.29
C ALA A 591 -17.05 -15.74 -30.75
N ILE A 592 -16.30 -16.82 -30.97
CA ILE A 592 -16.01 -17.38 -32.30
C ILE A 592 -16.56 -18.79 -32.36
N GLU A 593 -17.30 -19.10 -33.41
CA GLU A 593 -17.74 -20.47 -33.70
C GLU A 593 -16.66 -21.24 -34.45
N CYS A 594 -16.30 -22.40 -33.96
CA CYS A 594 -15.37 -23.32 -34.57
C CYS A 594 -15.89 -24.75 -34.48
N SER A 595 -16.15 -25.38 -35.63
CA SER A 595 -16.65 -26.77 -35.74
C SER A 595 -17.86 -27.07 -34.80
N GLY A 596 -18.84 -26.15 -34.75
CA GLY A 596 -20.05 -26.31 -33.94
C GLY A 596 -19.89 -26.03 -32.44
N SER A 597 -18.73 -25.55 -31.99
CA SER A 597 -18.46 -25.13 -30.61
C SER A 597 -18.02 -23.67 -30.56
N LEU A 598 -18.31 -23.00 -29.42
CA LEU A 598 -17.96 -21.61 -29.21
C LEU A 598 -16.68 -21.48 -28.37
N LEU A 599 -15.79 -20.62 -28.81
CA LEU A 599 -14.63 -20.13 -28.07
C LEU A 599 -14.83 -18.63 -27.77
N TYR A 600 -14.40 -18.22 -26.59
CA TYR A 600 -14.50 -16.84 -26.13
C TYR A 600 -13.10 -16.22 -26.05
N ILE A 601 -12.87 -15.13 -26.77
CA ILE A 601 -11.58 -14.44 -26.90
C ILE A 601 -11.68 -13.06 -26.27
N ALA A 602 -10.76 -12.74 -25.35
CA ALA A 602 -10.71 -11.43 -24.72
C ALA A 602 -10.49 -10.32 -25.74
N HIS A 603 -11.32 -9.28 -25.72
CA HIS A 603 -11.18 -8.12 -26.60
C HIS A 603 -10.66 -6.87 -25.88
N ASN A 604 -10.26 -6.95 -24.61
CA ASN A 604 -9.68 -5.83 -23.86
C ASN A 604 -8.38 -6.21 -23.17
N GLY A 605 -7.69 -5.20 -22.61
CA GLY A 605 -6.39 -5.38 -21.96
C GLY A 605 -5.18 -5.27 -22.89
N TYR A 606 -5.35 -5.13 -24.19
CA TYR A 606 -4.26 -5.00 -25.16
C TYR A 606 -3.68 -3.58 -25.25
N GLY A 607 -4.35 -2.59 -24.66
CA GLY A 607 -3.92 -1.18 -24.68
C GLY A 607 -2.81 -0.82 -23.72
N SER A 608 -2.57 -1.63 -22.68
CA SER A 608 -1.56 -1.39 -21.65
C SER A 608 -0.28 -2.20 -21.89
N ASN A 609 0.88 -1.61 -21.58
CA ASN A 609 2.18 -2.28 -21.52
C ASN A 609 2.63 -3.07 -22.76
N GLY A 610 2.28 -2.61 -23.97
CA GLY A 610 2.74 -3.25 -25.20
C GLY A 610 2.19 -4.66 -25.44
N LYS A 611 1.08 -5.06 -24.78
CA LYS A 611 0.53 -6.43 -24.90
C LYS A 611 0.10 -6.80 -26.30
N ALA A 612 -0.35 -5.84 -27.11
CA ALA A 612 -0.63 -6.07 -28.53
C ALA A 612 0.65 -6.38 -29.32
N ASP A 613 1.75 -5.69 -29.03
CA ASP A 613 3.06 -5.97 -29.61
C ASP A 613 3.61 -7.32 -29.14
N THR A 614 3.37 -7.70 -27.88
CA THR A 614 3.69 -9.03 -27.36
C THR A 614 2.95 -10.13 -28.09
N LEU A 615 1.62 -9.97 -28.31
CA LEU A 615 0.83 -10.93 -29.09
C LEU A 615 1.36 -11.04 -30.53
N MET A 616 1.64 -9.91 -31.16
CA MET A 616 2.21 -9.86 -32.52
C MET A 616 3.51 -10.65 -32.62
N ASN A 617 4.45 -10.41 -31.70
CA ASN A 617 5.75 -11.09 -31.70
C ASN A 617 5.60 -12.59 -31.49
N LEU A 618 4.81 -13.01 -30.47
CA LEU A 618 4.59 -14.41 -30.17
C LEU A 618 3.94 -15.18 -31.33
N VAL A 619 2.92 -14.60 -31.98
CA VAL A 619 2.24 -15.24 -33.12
C VAL A 619 3.15 -15.32 -34.32
N ASN A 620 3.91 -14.27 -34.64
CA ASN A 620 4.88 -14.26 -35.74
C ASN A 620 6.01 -15.30 -35.53
N GLU A 621 6.45 -15.54 -34.31
CA GLU A 621 7.48 -16.53 -33.97
C GLU A 621 7.00 -17.98 -34.14
N LYS A 622 5.69 -18.24 -33.97
CA LYS A 622 5.16 -19.63 -33.99
C LYS A 622 5.05 -20.23 -35.35
N GLY A 623 5.10 -19.46 -36.42
CA GLY A 623 5.04 -19.97 -37.80
C GLY A 623 3.70 -20.63 -38.16
N TRP A 624 2.58 -20.20 -37.54
CA TRP A 624 1.23 -20.76 -37.78
C TRP A 624 0.56 -20.31 -39.08
N GLY A 625 1.35 -19.74 -40.01
CA GLY A 625 0.83 -19.17 -41.26
C GLY A 625 0.15 -17.81 -41.08
N ILE A 626 0.28 -17.21 -39.88
CA ILE A 626 -0.22 -15.91 -39.55
C ILE A 626 0.95 -14.93 -39.46
N THR A 627 0.86 -13.83 -40.14
CA THR A 627 1.81 -12.72 -40.07
C THR A 627 1.08 -11.46 -39.64
N ILE A 628 1.51 -10.87 -38.52
CA ILE A 628 0.95 -9.63 -38.01
C ILE A 628 1.96 -8.51 -38.26
N LYS A 629 1.50 -7.42 -38.85
CA LYS A 629 2.28 -6.21 -39.09
C LYS A 629 1.62 -5.03 -38.37
N LYS A 630 2.43 -4.25 -37.67
CA LYS A 630 1.99 -2.99 -37.07
C LYS A 630 2.07 -1.89 -38.12
N ILE A 631 0.99 -1.14 -38.29
CA ILE A 631 0.94 0.02 -39.18
C ILE A 631 1.49 1.20 -38.39
N VAL A 632 2.67 1.67 -38.80
CA VAL A 632 3.25 2.91 -38.30
C VAL A 632 2.77 4.00 -39.24
N LYS A 633 1.91 4.91 -38.74
CA LYS A 633 1.53 6.11 -39.49
C LYS A 633 2.57 7.22 -39.33
#